data_807e3bc80004856efcb45a948912d42d
#
_entry.id   807e3bc80004856efcb45a948912d42d
#
_cell.length_a   1.000
_cell.length_b   1.000
_cell.length_c   1.000
_cell.angle_alpha   90.00
_cell.angle_beta   90.00
_cell.angle_gamma   90.00
#
_symmetry.space_group_name_H-M   'P 1'
#
loop_
_entity.id
_entity.type
_entity.pdbx_description
1 polymer ?
#
loop_
_entity_poly.entity_id
_entity_poly.type
_entity_poly.pdbx_seq_one_letter_code
_entity_poly.pdbx_strand_id
1 'polypeptide(L)'
;MTAVDDAANPGPPSQHSPLRRTRLQQIAPLLITLACLLASAWAVRDLGLTTDEPRYIDNSQRIHAWFGDLFAHGPSAAFEEKRLAEGWYYARQESKNLPLVSLIGSLGHFTLGFFDSPPHSYRWGNLVILAVTCGVVFSWVRDELSSPAAVVAVAALIGMPRLWAHALLMSIDPLVASFQVLACWALWKSRQDDQLQTGFSNWRWPVAFGLLAGVGAMAKPTFWLIVPAWVVWGVLTGPRRHWRTATCLLTVAPLAALLLMPPWWSNPIGGFLGYIDLLLNDPVGWKIDVYYLGHVFQAELVPGTRPVPVPWHSVPLLTSITTPPWILVLVVMEVAGWSLSLLAARLARRAGRGRATPGRPGMALEGLWLIAAAVLPLVVMLPGTPAHDGTRLYRPAFYFAAFLAAGGFERLRLRWIGDNRPRISWIATSSLIVLAVGTNATIHPAGLSYYNSLVGGFTEATQPVALGHSLPEPRRPLHEVSYWWELFNRERSRDAGAPSTGARLTFFPRTLREADAQGLGASP
;
A
#
# COMPACT_ATOMS: atom_id res chain seq x y z
N MET A 1 27.43 22.88 66.37
CA MET A 1 26.51 21.74 66.15
C MET A 1 25.43 22.26 65.28
N THR A 2 25.59 22.07 63.96
CA THR A 2 24.61 22.44 62.93
C THR A 2 24.33 21.18 62.13
N ALA A 3 23.09 20.72 62.21
CA ALA A 3 22.57 19.57 61.47
C ALA A 3 22.55 19.90 59.97
N VAL A 4 23.20 19.08 59.16
CA VAL A 4 23.12 19.09 57.70
C VAL A 4 21.93 18.23 57.30
N ASP A 5 20.92 18.89 56.73
CA ASP A 5 19.78 18.23 56.12
C ASP A 5 20.23 17.32 54.94
N ASP A 6 20.01 16.01 55.10
CA ASP A 6 20.13 15.03 54.03
C ASP A 6 18.98 15.25 53.01
N ALA A 7 19.28 16.01 51.96
CA ALA A 7 18.40 16.13 50.82
C ALA A 7 18.25 14.74 50.13
N ALA A 8 17.11 14.14 50.28
CA ALA A 8 16.71 12.84 49.67
C ALA A 8 17.00 12.86 48.17
N ASN A 9 17.92 12.00 47.75
CA ASN A 9 18.24 11.71 46.38
C ASN A 9 16.99 11.09 45.69
N PRO A 10 16.39 11.75 44.69
CA PRO A 10 15.24 11.13 44.00
C PRO A 10 15.75 9.89 43.27
N GLY A 11 15.30 8.73 43.76
CA GLY A 11 15.61 7.43 43.17
C GLY A 11 15.35 7.42 41.64
N PRO A 12 16.02 6.52 40.90
CA PRO A 12 15.87 6.43 39.45
C PRO A 12 14.41 6.27 39.08
N PRO A 13 13.93 6.91 37.99
CA PRO A 13 12.54 6.82 37.58
C PRO A 13 12.18 5.35 37.37
N SER A 14 11.13 4.94 38.08
CA SER A 14 10.61 3.58 38.06
C SER A 14 10.46 3.10 36.61
N GLN A 15 11.23 2.05 36.26
CA GLN A 15 11.03 1.29 35.03
C GLN A 15 9.55 0.89 35.04
N HIS A 16 8.78 1.38 34.06
CA HIS A 16 7.39 1.00 33.89
C HIS A 16 7.35 -0.52 33.79
N SER A 17 6.93 -1.16 34.88
CA SER A 17 6.60 -2.59 34.88
C SER A 17 5.58 -2.80 33.75
N PRO A 18 5.74 -3.80 32.88
CA PRO A 18 4.80 -4.05 31.81
C PRO A 18 3.43 -4.32 32.46
N LEU A 19 2.54 -3.32 32.41
CA LEU A 19 1.17 -3.47 32.86
C LEU A 19 0.61 -4.73 32.17
N ARG A 20 0.16 -5.72 32.97
CA ARG A 20 -0.46 -6.93 32.43
C ARG A 20 -1.63 -6.51 31.54
N ARG A 21 -1.45 -6.68 30.22
CA ARG A 21 -2.50 -6.40 29.23
C ARG A 21 -3.76 -7.20 29.58
N THR A 22 -4.90 -6.55 29.57
CA THR A 22 -6.19 -7.24 29.73
C THR A 22 -6.39 -8.22 28.56
N ARG A 23 -7.18 -9.27 28.77
CA ARG A 23 -7.51 -10.25 27.71
C ARG A 23 -8.05 -9.54 26.45
N LEU A 24 -8.90 -8.54 26.63
CA LEU A 24 -9.45 -7.75 25.53
C LEU A 24 -8.35 -7.02 24.74
N GLN A 25 -7.37 -6.44 25.41
CA GLN A 25 -6.24 -5.79 24.74
C GLN A 25 -5.35 -6.78 23.95
N GLN A 26 -5.30 -8.02 24.38
CA GLN A 26 -4.54 -9.07 23.69
C GLN A 26 -5.24 -9.53 22.41
N ILE A 27 -6.58 -9.66 22.43
CA ILE A 27 -7.37 -10.13 21.28
C ILE A 27 -7.78 -9.00 20.31
N ALA A 28 -7.66 -7.72 20.71
CA ALA A 28 -8.09 -6.57 19.90
C ALA A 28 -7.52 -6.57 18.46
N PRO A 29 -6.23 -6.88 18.21
CA PRO A 29 -5.73 -6.97 16.83
C PRO A 29 -6.46 -8.01 16.00
N LEU A 30 -6.78 -9.17 16.58
CA LEU A 30 -7.54 -10.22 15.91
C LEU A 30 -8.97 -9.78 15.61
N LEU A 31 -9.62 -9.08 16.55
CA LEU A 31 -10.96 -8.53 16.34
C LEU A 31 -10.98 -7.48 15.22
N ILE A 32 -9.95 -6.61 15.14
CA ILE A 32 -9.79 -5.65 14.05
C ILE A 32 -9.57 -6.38 12.72
N THR A 33 -8.71 -7.40 12.69
CA THR A 33 -8.50 -8.23 11.49
C THR A 33 -9.81 -8.84 11.01
N LEU A 34 -10.57 -9.45 11.92
CA LEU A 34 -11.86 -10.07 11.58
C LEU A 34 -12.88 -9.03 11.10
N ALA A 35 -12.98 -7.90 11.78
CA ALA A 35 -13.91 -6.82 11.39
C ALA A 35 -13.57 -6.26 9.99
N CYS A 36 -12.29 -6.02 9.70
CA CYS A 36 -11.84 -5.59 8.39
C CYS A 36 -12.10 -6.65 7.31
N LEU A 37 -11.88 -7.93 7.62
CA LEU A 37 -12.17 -9.02 6.68
C LEU A 37 -13.67 -9.11 6.36
N LEU A 38 -14.53 -9.05 7.37
CA LEU A 38 -15.98 -9.09 7.17
C LEU A 38 -16.49 -7.87 6.40
N ALA A 39 -15.99 -6.67 6.72
CA ALA A 39 -16.33 -5.45 5.99
C ALA A 39 -15.86 -5.54 4.51
N SER A 40 -14.67 -6.05 4.27
CA SER A 40 -14.13 -6.26 2.93
C SER A 40 -14.93 -7.29 2.14
N ALA A 41 -15.26 -8.42 2.77
CA ALA A 41 -16.05 -9.49 2.16
C ALA A 41 -17.49 -9.04 1.82
N TRP A 42 -18.04 -8.12 2.62
CA TRP A 42 -19.33 -7.51 2.30
C TRP A 42 -19.22 -6.52 1.14
N ALA A 43 -18.24 -5.62 1.18
CA ALA A 43 -18.09 -4.55 0.18
C ALA A 43 -17.66 -5.07 -1.20
N VAL A 44 -16.90 -6.17 -1.27
CA VAL A 44 -16.38 -6.71 -2.53
C VAL A 44 -17.48 -7.21 -3.49
N ARG A 45 -18.65 -7.57 -2.94
CA ARG A 45 -19.77 -8.15 -3.72
C ARG A 45 -20.36 -7.19 -4.72
N ASP A 46 -20.27 -5.89 -4.45
CA ASP A 46 -20.80 -4.84 -5.32
C ASP A 46 -19.79 -4.37 -6.38
N LEU A 47 -18.55 -4.87 -6.33
CA LEU A 47 -17.51 -4.44 -7.24
C LEU A 47 -17.50 -5.25 -8.54
N GLY A 48 -17.58 -4.57 -9.67
CA GLY A 48 -17.34 -5.15 -10.99
C GLY A 48 -15.87 -5.58 -11.19
N LEU A 49 -15.57 -6.13 -12.36
CA LEU A 49 -14.21 -6.44 -12.79
C LEU A 49 -13.49 -5.18 -13.27
N THR A 50 -12.25 -5.04 -12.87
CA THR A 50 -11.37 -4.00 -13.41
C THR A 50 -10.52 -4.52 -14.58
N THR A 51 -9.88 -3.62 -15.31
CA THR A 51 -9.12 -3.93 -16.54
C THR A 51 -8.05 -5.01 -16.33
N ASP A 52 -7.37 -5.00 -15.18
CA ASP A 52 -6.24 -5.91 -14.91
C ASP A 52 -6.68 -7.27 -14.34
N GLU A 53 -7.83 -7.34 -13.67
CA GLU A 53 -8.25 -8.55 -12.94
C GLU A 53 -8.42 -9.79 -13.82
N PRO A 54 -9.01 -9.73 -15.03
CA PRO A 54 -9.15 -10.93 -15.88
C PRO A 54 -7.82 -11.60 -16.16
N ARG A 55 -6.75 -10.80 -16.35
CA ARG A 55 -5.40 -11.31 -16.57
C ARG A 55 -4.83 -12.00 -15.33
N TYR A 56 -5.04 -11.42 -14.15
CA TYR A 56 -4.57 -12.02 -12.89
C TYR A 56 -5.34 -13.30 -12.56
N ILE A 57 -6.65 -13.35 -12.86
CA ILE A 57 -7.49 -14.54 -12.68
C ILE A 57 -7.03 -15.67 -13.63
N ASP A 58 -6.85 -15.39 -14.93
CA ASP A 58 -6.34 -16.38 -15.88
C ASP A 58 -4.98 -16.94 -15.44
N ASN A 59 -4.07 -16.07 -15.02
CA ASN A 59 -2.78 -16.52 -14.49
C ASN A 59 -2.91 -17.36 -13.21
N SER A 60 -3.86 -17.02 -12.33
CA SER A 60 -4.14 -17.83 -11.13
C SER A 60 -4.65 -19.23 -11.49
N GLN A 61 -5.51 -19.34 -12.50
CA GLN A 61 -6.02 -20.63 -12.98
C GLN A 61 -4.91 -21.50 -13.56
N ARG A 62 -4.00 -20.89 -14.35
CA ARG A 62 -2.84 -21.59 -14.92
C ARG A 62 -1.88 -22.09 -13.84
N ILE A 63 -1.56 -21.24 -12.88
CA ILE A 63 -0.71 -21.62 -11.73
C ILE A 63 -1.38 -22.72 -10.91
N HIS A 64 -2.68 -22.62 -10.67
CA HIS A 64 -3.44 -23.65 -9.97
C HIS A 64 -3.39 -25.00 -10.71
N ALA A 65 -3.61 -25.01 -12.02
CA ALA A 65 -3.49 -26.21 -12.85
C ALA A 65 -2.08 -26.81 -12.79
N TRP A 66 -1.04 -25.96 -12.83
CA TRP A 66 0.34 -26.40 -12.69
C TRP A 66 0.63 -27.07 -11.32
N PHE A 67 0.09 -26.53 -10.23
CA PHE A 67 0.17 -27.19 -8.93
C PHE A 67 -0.60 -28.52 -8.92
N GLY A 68 -1.74 -28.58 -9.57
CA GLY A 68 -2.50 -29.82 -9.77
C GLY A 68 -1.66 -30.89 -10.47
N ASP A 69 -0.97 -30.54 -11.56
CA ASP A 69 -0.04 -31.42 -12.26
C ASP A 69 1.15 -31.85 -11.39
N LEU A 70 1.71 -30.92 -10.60
CA LEU A 70 2.80 -31.22 -9.66
C LEU A 70 2.39 -32.28 -8.63
N PHE A 71 1.20 -32.18 -8.07
CA PHE A 71 0.69 -33.12 -7.06
C PHE A 71 0.22 -34.45 -7.68
N ALA A 72 -0.36 -34.43 -8.88
CA ALA A 72 -0.88 -35.64 -9.53
C ALA A 72 0.20 -36.47 -10.25
N HIS A 73 1.15 -35.82 -10.88
CA HIS A 73 2.13 -36.45 -11.77
C HIS A 73 3.59 -36.30 -11.31
N GLY A 74 3.81 -35.56 -10.24
CA GLY A 74 5.12 -35.33 -9.65
C GLY A 74 5.97 -34.25 -10.34
N PRO A 75 7.17 -33.96 -9.76
CA PRO A 75 8.02 -32.87 -10.24
C PRO A 75 8.49 -33.03 -11.70
N SER A 76 8.82 -34.26 -12.12
CA SER A 76 9.30 -34.50 -13.49
C SER A 76 8.31 -34.03 -14.55
N ALA A 77 7.02 -34.26 -14.34
CA ALA A 77 5.99 -33.84 -15.26
C ALA A 77 5.70 -32.32 -15.17
N ALA A 78 5.62 -31.77 -13.96
CA ALA A 78 5.33 -30.36 -13.75
C ALA A 78 6.43 -29.43 -14.28
N PHE A 79 7.69 -29.88 -14.26
CA PHE A 79 8.85 -29.12 -14.74
C PHE A 79 9.21 -29.41 -16.21
N GLU A 80 8.40 -30.19 -16.94
CA GLU A 80 8.50 -30.21 -18.40
C GLU A 80 8.34 -28.78 -18.96
N GLU A 81 9.21 -28.43 -19.93
CA GLU A 81 9.28 -27.06 -20.48
C GLU A 81 7.89 -26.54 -20.94
N LYS A 82 7.09 -27.38 -21.59
CA LYS A 82 5.74 -27.03 -22.05
C LYS A 82 4.82 -26.71 -20.86
N ARG A 83 4.73 -27.57 -19.86
CA ARG A 83 3.84 -27.38 -18.69
C ARG A 83 4.26 -26.20 -17.84
N LEU A 84 5.58 -26.03 -17.67
CA LEU A 84 6.13 -24.87 -16.98
C LEU A 84 5.82 -23.58 -17.74
N ALA A 85 5.93 -23.56 -19.06
CA ALA A 85 5.60 -22.41 -19.90
C ALA A 85 4.11 -22.08 -19.88
N GLU A 86 3.24 -23.07 -19.90
CA GLU A 86 1.78 -22.88 -19.85
C GLU A 86 1.31 -22.40 -18.48
N GLY A 87 1.77 -23.03 -17.39
CA GLY A 87 1.39 -22.72 -16.02
C GLY A 87 1.92 -21.35 -15.54
N TRP A 88 3.11 -20.96 -16.00
CA TRP A 88 3.80 -19.74 -15.61
C TRP A 88 3.97 -18.75 -16.76
N TYR A 89 3.04 -18.77 -17.73
CA TYR A 89 3.09 -18.00 -18.97
C TYR A 89 3.40 -16.51 -18.74
N TYR A 90 2.62 -15.83 -17.91
CA TYR A 90 2.79 -14.41 -17.65
C TYR A 90 4.09 -14.07 -16.92
N ALA A 91 4.58 -14.96 -16.09
CA ALA A 91 5.84 -14.76 -15.37
C ALA A 91 7.08 -14.94 -16.28
N ARG A 92 6.95 -15.65 -17.40
CA ARG A 92 8.07 -15.95 -18.31
C ARG A 92 8.17 -15.03 -19.52
N GLN A 93 7.06 -14.59 -20.09
CA GLN A 93 7.06 -14.03 -21.45
C GLN A 93 6.49 -12.63 -21.58
N GLU A 94 5.52 -12.20 -20.75
CA GLU A 94 4.75 -10.99 -21.08
C GLU A 94 4.64 -9.96 -19.96
N SER A 95 5.08 -10.26 -18.77
CA SER A 95 4.74 -9.41 -17.63
C SER A 95 5.95 -8.95 -16.84
N LYS A 96 6.06 -7.63 -16.71
CA LYS A 96 6.90 -7.02 -15.67
C LYS A 96 6.38 -7.31 -14.25
N ASN A 97 5.18 -7.88 -14.13
CA ASN A 97 4.56 -8.22 -12.86
C ASN A 97 4.91 -9.65 -12.49
N LEU A 98 5.45 -9.80 -11.30
CA LEU A 98 5.81 -11.10 -10.73
C LEU A 98 4.57 -11.84 -10.19
N PRO A 99 4.65 -13.15 -9.89
CA PRO A 99 3.47 -14.00 -9.74
C PRO A 99 2.69 -13.86 -8.44
N LEU A 100 3.11 -13.00 -7.49
CA LEU A 100 2.54 -12.99 -6.13
C LEU A 100 1.02 -12.79 -6.12
N VAL A 101 0.49 -11.86 -6.93
CA VAL A 101 -0.97 -11.62 -6.97
C VAL A 101 -1.72 -12.86 -7.42
N SER A 102 -1.20 -13.57 -8.41
CA SER A 102 -1.83 -14.77 -8.95
C SER A 102 -1.69 -15.97 -8.00
N LEU A 103 -0.56 -16.11 -7.31
CA LEU A 103 -0.37 -17.10 -6.25
C LEU A 103 -1.36 -16.88 -5.10
N ILE A 104 -1.49 -15.63 -4.63
CA ILE A 104 -2.41 -15.26 -3.55
C ILE A 104 -3.86 -15.44 -4.01
N GLY A 105 -4.19 -15.06 -5.24
CA GLY A 105 -5.52 -15.27 -5.83
C GLY A 105 -5.86 -16.75 -5.95
N SER A 106 -4.95 -17.58 -6.45
CA SER A 106 -5.11 -19.04 -6.52
C SER A 106 -5.34 -19.64 -5.12
N LEU A 107 -4.49 -19.27 -4.15
CA LEU A 107 -4.63 -19.74 -2.76
C LEU A 107 -5.97 -19.30 -2.15
N GLY A 108 -6.38 -18.04 -2.36
CA GLY A 108 -7.66 -17.51 -1.88
C GLY A 108 -8.85 -18.27 -2.48
N HIS A 109 -8.84 -18.51 -3.79
CA HIS A 109 -9.88 -19.28 -4.46
C HIS A 109 -9.94 -20.72 -3.96
N PHE A 110 -8.80 -21.40 -3.81
CA PHE A 110 -8.74 -22.77 -3.33
C PHE A 110 -9.21 -22.94 -1.90
N THR A 111 -8.83 -22.00 -0.99
CA THR A 111 -9.10 -22.13 0.45
C THR A 111 -10.44 -21.55 0.87
N LEU A 112 -10.87 -20.46 0.26
CA LEU A 112 -12.05 -19.67 0.64
C LEU A 112 -13.05 -19.46 -0.50
N GLY A 113 -12.75 -19.96 -1.69
CA GLY A 113 -13.57 -19.77 -2.90
C GLY A 113 -14.97 -20.39 -2.81
N PHE A 114 -15.20 -21.29 -1.84
CA PHE A 114 -16.53 -21.85 -1.60
C PHE A 114 -17.55 -20.84 -1.05
N PHE A 115 -17.10 -19.67 -0.57
CA PHE A 115 -18.01 -18.62 -0.13
C PHE A 115 -18.55 -17.77 -1.29
N ASP A 116 -17.87 -17.77 -2.46
CA ASP A 116 -18.22 -16.92 -3.57
C ASP A 116 -17.95 -17.59 -4.93
N SER A 117 -18.67 -17.14 -5.97
CA SER A 117 -18.37 -17.53 -7.34
C SER A 117 -17.24 -16.68 -7.95
N PRO A 118 -16.54 -17.16 -9.01
CA PRO A 118 -15.65 -16.27 -9.78
C PRO A 118 -16.42 -15.05 -10.34
N PRO A 119 -15.82 -13.87 -10.37
CA PRO A 119 -14.42 -13.55 -10.04
C PRO A 119 -14.14 -13.31 -8.56
N HIS A 120 -15.14 -13.15 -7.70
CA HIS A 120 -15.00 -12.75 -6.30
C HIS A 120 -14.16 -13.74 -5.49
N SER A 121 -14.29 -15.04 -5.78
CA SER A 121 -13.50 -16.08 -5.11
C SER A 121 -11.98 -15.87 -5.21
N TYR A 122 -11.48 -15.28 -6.29
CA TYR A 122 -10.06 -14.98 -6.46
C TYR A 122 -9.60 -13.73 -5.67
N ARG A 123 -10.51 -12.89 -5.21
CA ARG A 123 -10.20 -11.70 -4.40
C ARG A 123 -9.90 -12.02 -2.95
N TRP A 124 -10.37 -13.17 -2.43
CA TRP A 124 -10.24 -13.55 -1.03
C TRP A 124 -8.81 -13.48 -0.49
N GLY A 125 -7.83 -13.88 -1.29
CA GLY A 125 -6.44 -13.79 -0.88
C GLY A 125 -5.99 -12.35 -0.55
N ASN A 126 -6.36 -11.40 -1.41
CA ASN A 126 -6.08 -9.97 -1.19
C ASN A 126 -6.83 -9.43 0.04
N LEU A 127 -8.11 -9.83 0.24
CA LEU A 127 -8.90 -9.41 1.40
C LEU A 127 -8.28 -9.88 2.71
N VAL A 128 -7.78 -11.11 2.77
CA VAL A 128 -7.08 -11.65 3.95
C VAL A 128 -5.80 -10.86 4.24
N ILE A 129 -4.98 -10.60 3.20
CA ILE A 129 -3.74 -9.81 3.37
C ILE A 129 -4.05 -8.39 3.86
N LEU A 130 -5.07 -7.74 3.30
CA LEU A 130 -5.53 -6.42 3.77
C LEU A 130 -5.95 -6.47 5.23
N ALA A 131 -6.79 -7.43 5.61
CA ALA A 131 -7.28 -7.58 6.98
C ALA A 131 -6.16 -7.82 7.99
N VAL A 132 -5.21 -8.72 7.67
CA VAL A 132 -4.01 -8.96 8.48
C VAL A 132 -3.18 -7.68 8.60
N THR A 133 -3.01 -6.94 7.50
CA THR A 133 -2.30 -5.66 7.52
C THR A 133 -2.97 -4.67 8.46
N CYS A 134 -4.31 -4.54 8.43
CA CYS A 134 -5.04 -3.69 9.37
C CYS A 134 -4.83 -4.10 10.84
N GLY A 135 -4.84 -5.41 11.14
CA GLY A 135 -4.56 -5.93 12.47
C GLY A 135 -3.13 -5.62 12.95
N VAL A 136 -2.14 -5.73 12.05
CA VAL A 136 -0.74 -5.37 12.34
C VAL A 136 -0.59 -3.86 12.53
N VAL A 137 -1.20 -3.04 11.66
CA VAL A 137 -1.24 -1.57 11.80
C VAL A 137 -1.80 -1.18 13.16
N PHE A 138 -2.95 -1.74 13.53
CA PHE A 138 -3.55 -1.51 14.85
C PHE A 138 -2.60 -1.90 15.99
N SER A 139 -2.02 -3.10 15.93
CA SER A 139 -1.10 -3.58 16.97
C SER A 139 0.12 -2.68 17.09
N TRP A 140 0.74 -2.33 15.95
CA TRP A 140 1.95 -1.52 15.92
C TRP A 140 1.70 -0.12 16.48
N VAL A 141 0.68 0.59 15.99
CA VAL A 141 0.36 1.95 16.46
C VAL A 141 -0.07 1.95 17.93
N ARG A 142 -0.85 0.95 18.37
CA ARG A 142 -1.24 0.82 19.78
C ARG A 142 -0.04 0.66 20.71
N ASP A 143 0.92 -0.16 20.29
CA ASP A 143 2.10 -0.46 21.11
C ASP A 143 3.06 0.73 21.23
N GLU A 144 3.06 1.61 20.23
CA GLU A 144 3.99 2.74 20.16
C GLU A 144 3.34 4.08 20.56
N LEU A 145 2.03 4.23 20.37
CA LEU A 145 1.30 5.46 20.67
C LEU A 145 0.17 5.19 21.68
N SER A 146 -1.04 4.90 21.20
CA SER A 146 -2.21 4.63 22.05
C SER A 146 -3.27 3.82 21.31
N SER A 147 -4.23 3.23 22.06
CA SER A 147 -5.37 2.51 21.45
C SER A 147 -6.27 3.44 20.60
N PRO A 148 -6.61 4.67 21.02
CA PRO A 148 -7.33 5.61 20.15
C PRO A 148 -6.60 5.92 18.85
N ALA A 149 -5.30 6.21 18.90
CA ALA A 149 -4.48 6.44 17.72
C ALA A 149 -4.42 5.22 16.79
N ALA A 150 -4.35 4.00 17.35
CA ALA A 150 -4.37 2.77 16.58
C ALA A 150 -5.68 2.58 15.81
N VAL A 151 -6.81 2.91 16.42
CA VAL A 151 -8.11 2.89 15.72
C VAL A 151 -8.14 3.95 14.61
N VAL A 152 -7.59 5.15 14.86
CA VAL A 152 -7.49 6.20 13.83
C VAL A 152 -6.61 5.76 12.67
N ALA A 153 -5.50 5.04 12.91
CA ALA A 153 -4.67 4.50 11.83
C ALA A 153 -5.46 3.57 10.91
N VAL A 154 -6.21 2.63 11.50
CA VAL A 154 -7.06 1.71 10.72
C VAL A 154 -8.20 2.47 10.03
N ALA A 155 -8.86 3.40 10.73
CA ALA A 155 -9.91 4.23 10.16
C ALA A 155 -9.39 5.09 8.98
N ALA A 156 -8.16 5.62 9.07
CA ALA A 156 -7.55 6.35 7.97
C ALA A 156 -7.22 5.43 6.79
N LEU A 157 -6.71 4.21 7.05
CA LEU A 157 -6.39 3.24 6.01
C LEU A 157 -7.63 2.84 5.20
N ILE A 158 -8.70 2.42 5.90
CA ILE A 158 -9.95 2.04 5.23
C ILE A 158 -10.78 3.25 4.79
N GLY A 159 -10.58 4.42 5.40
CA GLY A 159 -11.31 5.65 5.14
C GLY A 159 -10.86 6.43 3.90
N MET A 160 -9.83 5.97 3.18
CA MET A 160 -9.43 6.48 1.88
C MET A 160 -10.14 5.68 0.77
N PRO A 161 -11.21 6.18 0.12
CA PRO A 161 -12.04 5.37 -0.77
C PRO A 161 -11.27 4.74 -1.93
N ARG A 162 -10.34 5.47 -2.56
CA ARG A 162 -9.50 4.90 -3.63
C ARG A 162 -8.61 3.77 -3.14
N LEU A 163 -8.07 3.90 -1.94
CA LEU A 163 -7.23 2.88 -1.33
C LEU A 163 -8.05 1.64 -0.99
N TRP A 164 -9.18 1.85 -0.30
CA TRP A 164 -10.11 0.81 0.10
C TRP A 164 -10.63 0.02 -1.10
N ALA A 165 -11.26 0.71 -2.08
CA ALA A 165 -11.81 0.07 -3.27
C ALA A 165 -10.76 -0.76 -4.03
N HIS A 166 -9.55 -0.24 -4.19
CA HIS A 166 -8.48 -0.96 -4.87
C HIS A 166 -7.97 -2.18 -4.08
N ALA A 167 -7.99 -2.09 -2.76
CA ALA A 167 -7.56 -3.19 -1.89
C ALA A 167 -8.56 -4.36 -1.87
N LEU A 168 -9.82 -4.10 -2.25
CA LEU A 168 -10.85 -5.13 -2.40
C LEU A 168 -10.72 -5.94 -3.71
N LEU A 169 -9.95 -5.44 -4.69
CA LEU A 169 -9.76 -6.08 -5.98
C LEU A 169 -8.59 -7.08 -5.93
N MET A 170 -8.57 -8.00 -6.87
CA MET A 170 -7.39 -8.81 -7.15
C MET A 170 -6.36 -7.94 -7.86
N SER A 171 -5.53 -7.23 -7.08
CA SER A 171 -4.59 -6.23 -7.56
C SER A 171 -3.23 -6.32 -6.89
N ILE A 172 -2.18 -5.95 -7.63
CA ILE A 172 -0.78 -6.01 -7.17
C ILE A 172 -0.42 -4.89 -6.20
N ASP A 173 -0.95 -3.67 -6.38
CA ASP A 173 -0.51 -2.50 -5.63
C ASP A 173 -0.87 -2.55 -4.14
N PRO A 174 -2.07 -3.05 -3.73
CA PRO A 174 -2.36 -3.30 -2.31
C PRO A 174 -1.46 -4.35 -1.68
N LEU A 175 -1.02 -5.36 -2.44
CA LEU A 175 -0.07 -6.36 -1.94
C LEU A 175 1.30 -5.73 -1.72
N VAL A 176 1.81 -4.94 -2.68
CA VAL A 176 3.04 -4.16 -2.51
C VAL A 176 2.97 -3.33 -1.22
N ALA A 177 1.89 -2.57 -1.04
CA ALA A 177 1.72 -1.71 0.13
C ALA A 177 1.65 -2.50 1.44
N SER A 178 0.88 -3.57 1.46
CA SER A 178 0.74 -4.45 2.64
C SER A 178 2.09 -5.06 3.04
N PHE A 179 2.83 -5.64 2.09
CA PHE A 179 4.12 -6.24 2.38
C PHE A 179 5.19 -5.21 2.75
N GLN A 180 5.14 -3.99 2.21
CA GLN A 180 6.01 -2.90 2.67
C GLN A 180 5.72 -2.53 4.13
N VAL A 181 4.45 -2.41 4.54
CA VAL A 181 4.06 -2.16 5.93
C VAL A 181 4.51 -3.29 6.85
N LEU A 182 4.24 -4.54 6.47
CA LEU A 182 4.62 -5.72 7.26
C LEU A 182 6.14 -5.84 7.41
N ALA A 183 6.90 -5.58 6.34
CA ALA A 183 8.36 -5.56 6.39
C ALA A 183 8.89 -4.41 7.27
N CYS A 184 8.34 -3.19 7.16
CA CYS A 184 8.70 -2.08 8.05
C CYS A 184 8.38 -2.38 9.52
N TRP A 185 7.27 -3.06 9.79
CA TRP A 185 6.94 -3.52 11.14
C TRP A 185 7.97 -4.52 11.68
N ALA A 186 8.34 -5.53 10.88
CA ALA A 186 9.36 -6.50 11.26
C ALA A 186 10.74 -5.83 11.45
N LEU A 187 11.12 -4.88 10.60
CA LEU A 187 12.32 -4.05 10.74
C LEU A 187 12.33 -3.28 12.06
N TRP A 188 11.21 -2.66 12.42
CA TRP A 188 11.05 -1.94 13.69
C TRP A 188 11.17 -2.87 14.89
N LYS A 189 10.50 -4.03 14.87
CA LYS A 189 10.58 -5.05 15.92
C LYS A 189 12.00 -5.60 16.07
N SER A 190 12.73 -5.82 14.98
CA SER A 190 14.13 -6.22 15.01
C SER A 190 15.00 -5.23 15.78
N ARG A 191 14.76 -3.92 15.56
CA ARG A 191 15.48 -2.87 16.30
C ARG A 191 15.17 -2.87 17.80
N GLN A 192 13.92 -3.14 18.19
CA GLN A 192 13.52 -3.22 19.60
C GLN A 192 14.16 -4.41 20.30
N ASP A 193 14.18 -5.59 19.66
CA ASP A 193 14.77 -6.80 20.22
C ASP A 193 16.28 -6.69 20.42
N ASP A 194 17.01 -6.03 19.52
CA ASP A 194 18.45 -5.80 19.65
C ASP A 194 18.83 -4.97 20.90
N GLN A 195 17.87 -4.23 21.47
CA GLN A 195 18.08 -3.48 22.72
C GLN A 195 17.85 -4.32 23.98
N LEU A 196 17.15 -5.45 23.88
CA LEU A 196 16.62 -6.18 25.02
C LEU A 196 17.25 -7.57 25.24
N GLN A 197 17.85 -8.20 24.24
CA GLN A 197 18.24 -9.61 24.32
C GLN A 197 19.60 -9.91 23.66
N THR A 198 20.34 -10.85 24.28
CA THR A 198 21.53 -11.49 23.69
C THR A 198 21.21 -12.95 23.34
N GLY A 199 21.48 -13.40 22.10
CA GLY A 199 21.34 -14.80 21.71
C GLY A 199 20.58 -15.05 20.38
N PHE A 200 20.24 -16.31 20.11
CA PHE A 200 19.57 -16.76 18.88
C PHE A 200 18.15 -16.18 18.69
N SER A 201 17.47 -15.82 19.78
CA SER A 201 16.15 -15.18 19.76
C SER A 201 16.13 -13.89 18.93
N ASN A 202 17.28 -13.25 18.73
CA ASN A 202 17.39 -11.96 18.00
C ASN A 202 17.29 -12.08 16.47
N TRP A 203 17.19 -13.30 15.91
CA TRP A 203 17.09 -13.52 14.46
C TRP A 203 15.64 -13.62 13.96
N ARG A 204 14.66 -13.84 14.84
CA ARG A 204 13.25 -14.01 14.43
C ARG A 204 12.71 -12.85 13.59
N TRP A 205 12.94 -11.61 14.01
CA TRP A 205 12.47 -10.43 13.31
C TRP A 205 13.30 -10.07 12.07
N PRO A 206 14.65 -10.15 12.10
CA PRO A 206 15.44 -10.07 10.88
C PRO A 206 15.03 -11.08 9.81
N VAL A 207 14.79 -12.34 10.19
CA VAL A 207 14.31 -13.38 9.26
C VAL A 207 12.90 -13.06 8.76
N ALA A 208 11.97 -12.68 9.65
CA ALA A 208 10.64 -12.24 9.25
C ALA A 208 10.68 -11.05 8.27
N PHE A 209 11.57 -10.07 8.51
CA PHE A 209 11.80 -8.97 7.60
C PHE A 209 12.28 -9.46 6.22
N GLY A 210 13.28 -10.33 6.18
CA GLY A 210 13.78 -10.91 4.94
C GLY A 210 12.70 -11.68 4.16
N LEU A 211 11.93 -12.53 4.86
CA LEU A 211 10.81 -13.27 4.25
C LEU A 211 9.75 -12.31 3.67
N LEU A 212 9.28 -11.34 4.45
CA LEU A 212 8.27 -10.37 4.01
C LEU A 212 8.78 -9.50 2.86
N ALA A 213 10.06 -9.12 2.87
CA ALA A 213 10.69 -8.37 1.78
C ALA A 213 10.79 -9.22 0.51
N GLY A 214 11.20 -10.48 0.61
CA GLY A 214 11.30 -11.39 -0.52
C GLY A 214 9.95 -11.73 -1.15
N VAL A 215 8.95 -12.01 -0.31
CA VAL A 215 7.57 -12.26 -0.77
C VAL A 215 7.00 -10.99 -1.43
N GLY A 216 7.10 -9.84 -0.78
CA GLY A 216 6.59 -8.58 -1.31
C GLY A 216 7.25 -8.16 -2.62
N ALA A 217 8.52 -8.45 -2.78
CA ALA A 217 9.28 -8.24 -4.01
C ALA A 217 8.69 -8.98 -5.22
N MET A 218 8.02 -10.12 -4.97
CA MET A 218 7.37 -10.92 -6.01
C MET A 218 6.00 -10.39 -6.45
N ALA A 219 5.57 -9.23 -5.92
CA ALA A 219 4.37 -8.54 -6.40
C ALA A 219 4.67 -7.63 -7.61
N LYS A 220 5.65 -6.72 -7.47
CA LYS A 220 5.92 -5.69 -8.49
C LYS A 220 7.31 -5.08 -8.27
N PRO A 221 8.02 -4.64 -9.33
CA PRO A 221 9.33 -3.98 -9.20
C PRO A 221 9.32 -2.76 -8.28
N THR A 222 8.21 -2.00 -8.23
CA THR A 222 8.08 -0.83 -7.35
C THR A 222 8.19 -1.15 -5.87
N PHE A 223 8.06 -2.43 -5.46
CA PHE A 223 8.34 -2.85 -4.09
C PHE A 223 9.78 -2.51 -3.66
N TRP A 224 10.75 -2.69 -4.56
CA TRP A 224 12.16 -2.44 -4.27
C TRP A 224 12.49 -0.97 -3.97
N LEU A 225 11.62 -0.04 -4.38
CA LEU A 225 11.82 1.38 -4.14
C LEU A 225 11.72 1.76 -2.65
N ILE A 226 11.24 0.87 -1.78
CA ILE A 226 11.29 1.06 -0.31
C ILE A 226 12.68 0.81 0.28
N VAL A 227 13.54 0.04 -0.41
CA VAL A 227 14.89 -0.33 0.10
C VAL A 227 15.75 0.91 0.39
N PRO A 228 15.83 1.93 -0.48
CA PRO A 228 16.51 3.18 -0.14
C PRO A 228 15.99 3.84 1.15
N ALA A 229 14.68 3.77 1.40
CA ALA A 229 14.11 4.29 2.65
C ALA A 229 14.63 3.53 3.87
N TRP A 230 14.69 2.20 3.80
CA TRP A 230 15.26 1.36 4.87
C TRP A 230 16.74 1.64 5.11
N VAL A 231 17.53 1.81 4.04
CA VAL A 231 18.96 2.14 4.13
C VAL A 231 19.15 3.52 4.78
N VAL A 232 18.47 4.55 4.30
CA VAL A 232 18.55 5.90 4.86
C VAL A 232 18.16 5.90 6.33
N TRP A 233 17.04 5.27 6.67
CA TRP A 233 16.59 5.16 8.06
C TRP A 233 17.59 4.37 8.92
N GLY A 234 18.14 3.26 8.42
CA GLY A 234 19.13 2.44 9.09
C GLY A 234 20.43 3.23 9.40
N VAL A 235 20.92 4.00 8.43
CA VAL A 235 22.10 4.89 8.61
C VAL A 235 21.82 5.96 9.67
N LEU A 236 20.65 6.61 9.60
CA LEU A 236 20.28 7.68 10.56
C LEU A 236 20.08 7.16 11.98
N THR A 237 19.68 5.89 12.14
CA THR A 237 19.40 5.28 13.46
C THR A 237 20.55 4.42 14.02
N GLY A 238 21.64 4.28 13.27
CA GLY A 238 22.86 3.58 13.66
C GLY A 238 23.05 2.26 12.91
N PRO A 239 23.93 2.22 11.89
CA PRO A 239 24.06 1.08 10.95
C PRO A 239 24.44 -0.24 11.63
N ARG A 240 25.23 -0.18 12.71
CA ARG A 240 25.65 -1.39 13.45
C ARG A 240 24.47 -2.17 14.06
N ARG A 241 23.34 -1.53 14.27
CA ARG A 241 22.14 -2.17 14.84
C ARG A 241 21.33 -2.93 13.81
N HIS A 242 21.59 -2.72 12.52
CA HIS A 242 20.79 -3.25 11.42
C HIS A 242 21.50 -4.32 10.59
N TRP A 243 22.72 -4.78 11.02
CA TRP A 243 23.50 -5.75 10.24
C TRP A 243 22.76 -7.08 10.02
N ARG A 244 21.99 -7.56 11.03
CA ARG A 244 21.22 -8.81 10.90
C ARG A 244 20.07 -8.66 9.89
N THR A 245 19.37 -7.53 9.92
CA THR A 245 18.32 -7.22 8.93
C THR A 245 18.90 -7.07 7.54
N ALA A 246 20.06 -6.42 7.40
CA ALA A 246 20.78 -6.34 6.13
C ALA A 246 21.20 -7.72 5.62
N THR A 247 21.74 -8.57 6.48
CA THR A 247 22.07 -9.97 6.14
C THR A 247 20.83 -10.72 5.66
N CYS A 248 19.69 -10.64 6.37
CA CYS A 248 18.47 -11.32 5.95
C CYS A 248 17.87 -10.73 4.67
N LEU A 249 18.01 -9.43 4.43
CA LEU A 249 17.61 -8.81 3.17
C LEU A 249 18.43 -9.36 1.98
N LEU A 250 19.72 -9.66 2.19
CA LEU A 250 20.63 -10.15 1.14
C LEU A 250 20.60 -11.67 0.98
N THR A 251 20.09 -12.41 1.96
CA THR A 251 20.09 -13.89 1.93
C THR A 251 18.68 -14.47 1.94
N VAL A 252 17.88 -14.16 2.96
CA VAL A 252 16.54 -14.71 3.15
C VAL A 252 15.56 -14.16 2.11
N ALA A 253 15.64 -12.85 1.76
CA ALA A 253 14.72 -12.29 0.79
C ALA A 253 14.89 -12.86 -0.63
N PRO A 254 16.11 -13.01 -1.19
CA PRO A 254 16.29 -13.70 -2.47
C PRO A 254 15.83 -15.16 -2.45
N LEU A 255 16.07 -15.88 -1.36
CA LEU A 255 15.58 -17.26 -1.22
C LEU A 255 14.06 -17.34 -1.19
N ALA A 256 13.39 -16.44 -0.45
CA ALA A 256 11.94 -16.38 -0.42
C ALA A 256 11.35 -16.02 -1.80
N ALA A 257 11.96 -15.07 -2.51
CA ALA A 257 11.59 -14.73 -3.86
C ALA A 257 11.76 -15.92 -4.83
N LEU A 258 12.90 -16.61 -4.76
CA LEU A 258 13.18 -17.77 -5.59
C LEU A 258 12.18 -18.90 -5.36
N LEU A 259 11.80 -19.17 -4.10
CA LEU A 259 10.81 -20.19 -3.78
C LEU A 259 9.44 -19.94 -4.42
N LEU A 260 9.08 -18.68 -4.62
CA LEU A 260 7.82 -18.27 -5.26
C LEU A 260 7.89 -18.22 -6.79
N MET A 261 9.04 -18.54 -7.39
CA MET A 261 9.27 -18.44 -8.83
C MET A 261 9.86 -19.73 -9.41
N PRO A 262 9.09 -20.84 -9.47
CA PRO A 262 9.53 -22.11 -10.02
C PRO A 262 10.25 -22.03 -11.39
N PRO A 263 9.85 -21.14 -12.33
CA PRO A 263 10.57 -20.98 -13.59
C PRO A 263 12.07 -20.61 -13.45
N TRP A 264 12.48 -20.06 -12.31
CA TRP A 264 13.88 -19.69 -12.07
C TRP A 264 14.70 -20.80 -11.38
N TRP A 265 14.07 -21.90 -10.94
CA TRP A 265 14.78 -22.91 -10.13
C TRP A 265 15.91 -23.60 -10.89
N SER A 266 15.75 -23.83 -12.20
CA SER A 266 16.80 -24.43 -13.03
C SER A 266 17.96 -23.48 -13.33
N ASN A 267 17.70 -22.17 -13.39
CA ASN A 267 18.71 -21.13 -13.63
C ASN A 267 18.34 -19.82 -12.89
N PRO A 268 18.58 -19.75 -11.56
CA PRO A 268 18.17 -18.60 -10.74
C PRO A 268 18.79 -17.27 -11.19
N ILE A 269 20.09 -17.30 -11.53
CA ILE A 269 20.82 -16.10 -11.95
C ILE A 269 20.34 -15.64 -13.33
N GLY A 270 20.24 -16.55 -14.29
CA GLY A 270 19.76 -16.23 -15.64
C GLY A 270 18.31 -15.74 -15.64
N GLY A 271 17.43 -16.36 -14.83
CA GLY A 271 16.04 -15.91 -14.65
C GLY A 271 15.96 -14.50 -14.08
N PHE A 272 16.74 -14.19 -13.04
CA PHE A 272 16.79 -12.86 -12.44
C PHE A 272 17.38 -11.82 -13.42
N LEU A 273 18.50 -12.11 -14.08
CA LEU A 273 19.10 -11.20 -15.04
C LEU A 273 18.19 -10.95 -16.26
N GLY A 274 17.51 -11.99 -16.76
CA GLY A 274 16.51 -11.84 -17.82
C GLY A 274 15.32 -10.96 -17.40
N TYR A 275 14.92 -11.06 -16.12
CA TYR A 275 13.89 -10.16 -15.58
C TYR A 275 14.38 -8.70 -15.50
N ILE A 276 15.60 -8.46 -15.07
CA ILE A 276 16.20 -7.10 -15.07
C ILE A 276 16.30 -6.55 -16.49
N ASP A 277 16.73 -7.36 -17.46
CA ASP A 277 16.78 -6.98 -18.87
C ASP A 277 15.39 -6.57 -19.41
N LEU A 278 14.36 -7.36 -19.07
CA LEU A 278 12.96 -7.02 -19.39
C LEU A 278 12.52 -5.67 -18.80
N LEU A 279 12.91 -5.39 -17.55
CA LEU A 279 12.57 -4.12 -16.89
C LEU A 279 13.24 -2.90 -17.54
N LEU A 280 14.48 -3.07 -17.99
CA LEU A 280 15.28 -1.99 -18.56
C LEU A 280 14.97 -1.72 -20.04
N ASN A 281 14.67 -2.78 -20.81
CA ASN A 281 14.57 -2.71 -22.26
C ASN A 281 13.13 -2.68 -22.79
N ASP A 282 12.10 -2.93 -21.94
CA ASP A 282 10.71 -2.85 -22.36
C ASP A 282 10.12 -1.45 -22.13
N PRO A 283 9.84 -0.68 -23.19
CA PRO A 283 9.34 0.68 -23.10
C PRO A 283 7.82 0.80 -22.83
N VAL A 284 7.09 -0.31 -22.66
CA VAL A 284 5.61 -0.28 -22.61
C VAL A 284 5.06 0.68 -21.54
N GLY A 285 5.69 0.75 -20.38
CA GLY A 285 5.26 1.66 -19.31
C GLY A 285 5.42 3.16 -19.63
N TRP A 286 6.17 3.52 -20.67
CA TRP A 286 6.43 4.90 -21.09
C TRP A 286 5.45 5.43 -22.13
N LYS A 287 4.60 4.56 -22.69
CA LYS A 287 3.67 4.86 -23.79
C LYS A 287 2.22 4.98 -23.36
N ILE A 288 1.94 4.96 -22.04
CA ILE A 288 0.58 5.08 -21.52
C ILE A 288 0.23 6.56 -21.40
N ASP A 289 -0.82 6.97 -22.06
CA ASP A 289 -1.35 8.33 -22.01
C ASP A 289 -1.77 8.70 -20.59
N VAL A 290 -1.37 9.88 -20.14
CA VAL A 290 -1.77 10.44 -18.84
C VAL A 290 -2.55 11.71 -19.06
N TYR A 291 -3.81 11.72 -18.64
CA TYR A 291 -4.65 12.91 -18.67
C TYR A 291 -4.48 13.67 -17.34
N TYR A 292 -4.04 14.93 -17.45
CA TYR A 292 -3.82 15.76 -16.28
C TYR A 292 -4.08 17.23 -16.61
N LEU A 293 -4.98 17.87 -15.85
CA LEU A 293 -5.38 19.28 -16.01
C LEU A 293 -5.75 19.66 -17.48
N GLY A 294 -6.49 18.78 -18.15
CA GLY A 294 -6.94 19.02 -19.52
C GLY A 294 -5.92 18.73 -20.62
N HIS A 295 -4.71 18.29 -20.25
CA HIS A 295 -3.64 17.94 -21.18
C HIS A 295 -3.34 16.45 -21.17
N VAL A 296 -2.82 15.95 -22.31
CA VAL A 296 -2.31 14.57 -22.45
C VAL A 296 -0.80 14.59 -22.35
N PHE A 297 -0.26 13.78 -21.47
CA PHE A 297 1.17 13.60 -21.24
C PHE A 297 1.57 12.16 -21.54
N GLN A 298 2.85 11.90 -21.73
CA GLN A 298 3.47 10.59 -22.02
C GLN A 298 2.99 9.94 -23.32
N ALA A 299 2.07 10.56 -24.05
CA ALA A 299 1.66 10.10 -25.36
C ALA A 299 2.68 10.48 -26.42
N GLU A 300 2.94 9.60 -27.36
CA GLU A 300 3.56 9.95 -28.63
C GLU A 300 2.46 10.54 -29.55
N LEU A 301 2.15 11.83 -29.33
CA LEU A 301 1.07 12.52 -30.06
C LEU A 301 1.36 12.65 -31.56
N VAL A 302 2.62 12.68 -31.93
CA VAL A 302 3.08 12.69 -33.33
C VAL A 302 4.19 11.63 -33.44
N PRO A 303 4.14 10.70 -34.40
CA PRO A 303 5.18 9.69 -34.59
C PRO A 303 6.58 10.32 -34.66
N GLY A 304 7.52 9.83 -33.85
CA GLY A 304 8.89 10.32 -33.76
C GLY A 304 9.11 11.51 -32.82
N THR A 305 8.07 12.02 -32.16
CA THR A 305 8.23 13.04 -31.11
C THR A 305 8.47 12.41 -29.74
N ARG A 306 9.29 13.10 -28.91
CA ARG A 306 9.50 12.65 -27.53
C ARG A 306 8.23 12.88 -26.71
N PRO A 307 7.79 11.89 -25.91
CA PRO A 307 6.67 12.06 -25.00
C PRO A 307 6.92 13.21 -24.02
N VAL A 308 5.92 14.04 -23.79
CA VAL A 308 6.00 15.11 -22.79
C VAL A 308 5.87 14.48 -21.40
N PRO A 309 6.83 14.68 -20.48
CA PRO A 309 6.76 14.10 -19.14
C PRO A 309 5.63 14.73 -18.33
N VAL A 310 5.00 13.94 -17.45
CA VAL A 310 3.99 14.45 -16.51
C VAL A 310 4.67 15.44 -15.54
N PRO A 311 4.08 16.62 -15.29
CA PRO A 311 4.64 17.58 -14.36
C PRO A 311 4.75 17.03 -12.94
N TRP A 312 5.84 17.32 -12.23
CA TRP A 312 6.09 16.83 -10.87
C TRP A 312 4.98 17.19 -9.88
N HIS A 313 4.31 18.32 -10.07
CA HIS A 313 3.22 18.77 -9.20
C HIS A 313 1.93 17.94 -9.34
N SER A 314 1.86 17.01 -10.30
CA SER A 314 0.75 16.07 -10.42
C SER A 314 0.61 15.19 -9.17
N VAL A 315 1.73 14.76 -8.60
CA VAL A 315 1.75 13.90 -7.41
C VAL A 315 1.14 14.59 -6.18
N PRO A 316 1.62 15.77 -5.72
CA PRO A 316 1.02 16.45 -4.58
C PRO A 316 -0.42 16.91 -4.87
N LEU A 317 -0.74 17.35 -6.09
CA LEU A 317 -2.11 17.74 -6.42
C LEU A 317 -3.06 16.54 -6.34
N LEU A 318 -2.76 15.44 -7.05
CA LEU A 318 -3.61 14.24 -7.02
C LEU A 318 -3.73 13.68 -5.61
N THR A 319 -2.65 13.67 -4.82
CA THR A 319 -2.70 13.26 -3.41
C THR A 319 -3.68 14.12 -2.62
N SER A 320 -3.61 15.45 -2.78
CA SER A 320 -4.45 16.39 -2.02
C SER A 320 -5.93 16.30 -2.38
N ILE A 321 -6.27 16.06 -3.65
CA ILE A 321 -7.67 16.01 -4.11
C ILE A 321 -8.32 14.63 -4.03
N THR A 322 -7.52 13.57 -3.83
CA THR A 322 -8.04 12.19 -3.73
C THR A 322 -7.94 11.58 -2.33
N THR A 323 -7.43 12.33 -1.36
CA THR A 323 -7.39 11.93 0.05
C THR A 323 -8.45 12.70 0.84
N PRO A 324 -9.21 12.07 1.74
CA PRO A 324 -10.17 12.78 2.58
C PRO A 324 -9.51 13.90 3.39
N PRO A 325 -10.11 15.11 3.47
CA PRO A 325 -9.48 16.29 4.08
C PRO A 325 -9.04 16.09 5.53
N TRP A 326 -9.82 15.34 6.32
CA TRP A 326 -9.46 15.08 7.71
C TRP A 326 -8.16 14.28 7.86
N ILE A 327 -7.86 13.36 6.92
CA ILE A 327 -6.60 12.62 6.88
C ILE A 327 -5.45 13.57 6.54
N LEU A 328 -5.63 14.42 5.52
CA LEU A 328 -4.63 15.42 5.14
C LEU A 328 -4.26 16.33 6.30
N VAL A 329 -5.26 16.84 7.03
CA VAL A 329 -5.04 17.69 8.22
C VAL A 329 -4.19 16.95 9.25
N LEU A 330 -4.54 15.71 9.60
CA LEU A 330 -3.79 14.94 10.58
C LEU A 330 -2.36 14.63 10.12
N VAL A 331 -2.15 14.30 8.85
CA VAL A 331 -0.80 14.08 8.27
C VAL A 331 0.04 15.36 8.34
N VAL A 332 -0.53 16.51 7.97
CA VAL A 332 0.15 17.82 8.06
C VAL A 332 0.53 18.15 9.50
N MET A 333 -0.36 17.90 10.46
CA MET A 333 -0.10 18.11 11.89
C MET A 333 1.05 17.23 12.39
N GLU A 334 1.13 15.97 11.95
CA GLU A 334 2.25 15.09 12.29
C GLU A 334 3.57 15.57 11.72
N VAL A 335 3.61 15.86 10.41
CA VAL A 335 4.82 16.31 9.73
C VAL A 335 5.33 17.63 10.32
N ALA A 336 4.44 18.59 10.57
CA ALA A 336 4.78 19.85 11.20
C ALA A 336 5.30 19.64 12.62
N GLY A 337 4.60 18.84 13.44
CA GLY A 337 4.99 18.54 14.81
C GLY A 337 6.34 17.84 14.91
N TRP A 338 6.60 16.88 14.02
CA TRP A 338 7.90 16.20 13.93
C TRP A 338 9.03 17.16 13.52
N SER A 339 8.78 18.00 12.50
CA SER A 339 9.75 18.99 12.03
C SER A 339 10.12 20.01 13.11
N LEU A 340 9.12 20.52 13.85
CA LEU A 340 9.33 21.43 14.98
C LEU A 340 10.12 20.75 16.11
N SER A 341 9.84 19.48 16.40
CA SER A 341 10.57 18.70 17.40
C SER A 341 12.04 18.52 17.03
N LEU A 342 12.33 18.25 15.75
CA LEU A 342 13.71 18.18 15.25
C LEU A 342 14.43 19.52 15.35
N LEU A 343 13.78 20.62 14.97
CA LEU A 343 14.35 21.96 15.06
C LEU A 343 14.66 22.32 16.50
N ALA A 344 13.71 22.10 17.41
CA ALA A 344 13.92 22.34 18.86
C ALA A 344 15.10 21.53 19.41
N ALA A 345 15.21 20.25 19.04
CA ALA A 345 16.32 19.40 19.45
C ALA A 345 17.68 19.88 18.90
N ARG A 346 17.72 20.41 17.66
CA ARG A 346 18.93 21.00 17.07
C ARG A 346 19.33 22.30 17.78
N LEU A 347 18.38 23.18 18.06
CA LEU A 347 18.62 24.45 18.75
C LEU A 347 19.11 24.22 20.19
N ALA A 348 18.50 23.29 20.92
CA ALA A 348 18.91 22.92 22.28
C ALA A 348 20.37 22.41 22.33
N ARG A 349 20.77 21.60 21.35
CA ARG A 349 22.15 21.11 21.18
C ARG A 349 23.13 22.26 20.92
N ARG A 350 22.76 23.19 20.02
CA ARG A 350 23.62 24.38 19.73
C ARG A 350 23.78 25.33 20.93
N ALA A 351 22.73 25.44 21.76
CA ALA A 351 22.75 26.29 22.95
C ALA A 351 23.50 25.66 24.15
N GLY A 352 24.16 24.52 23.99
CA GLY A 352 24.85 23.80 25.06
C GLY A 352 23.92 23.29 26.18
N ARG A 353 22.60 23.45 26.04
CA ARG A 353 21.59 23.04 27.02
C ARG A 353 21.21 21.56 26.89
N GLY A 354 21.87 20.84 26.00
CA GLY A 354 21.57 19.46 25.70
C GLY A 354 22.55 18.49 26.33
N ARG A 355 22.30 18.01 27.56
CA ARG A 355 22.49 16.56 27.73
C ARG A 355 21.67 15.90 26.61
N ALA A 356 22.34 15.11 25.75
CA ALA A 356 21.66 14.33 24.74
C ALA A 356 20.57 13.52 25.45
N THR A 357 19.36 14.07 25.53
CA THR A 357 18.21 13.23 25.76
C THR A 357 18.28 12.24 24.60
N PRO A 358 18.50 10.94 24.87
CA PRO A 358 18.47 9.93 23.82
C PRO A 358 17.22 10.22 23.03
N GLY A 359 17.38 10.47 21.70
CA GLY A 359 16.28 10.95 20.87
C GLY A 359 15.04 10.15 21.22
N ARG A 360 13.93 10.84 21.51
CA ARG A 360 12.68 10.15 21.91
C ARG A 360 12.51 8.95 21.00
N PRO A 361 12.27 7.73 21.50
CA PRO A 361 12.07 6.56 20.65
C PRO A 361 11.07 6.83 19.52
N GLY A 362 10.06 7.69 19.77
CA GLY A 362 9.10 8.15 18.77
C GLY A 362 9.70 8.82 17.55
N MET A 363 10.75 9.65 17.67
CA MET A 363 11.32 10.34 16.50
C MET A 363 11.93 9.39 15.46
N ALA A 364 12.46 8.24 15.88
CA ALA A 364 13.00 7.25 14.96
C ALA A 364 11.87 6.49 14.23
N LEU A 365 10.78 6.21 14.92
CA LEU A 365 9.60 5.55 14.35
C LEU A 365 8.87 6.46 13.36
N GLU A 366 8.57 7.69 13.79
CA GLU A 366 7.95 8.73 12.96
C GLU A 366 8.80 8.98 11.70
N GLY A 367 10.13 8.98 11.84
CA GLY A 367 11.09 9.07 10.74
C GLY A 367 10.97 7.90 9.75
N LEU A 368 10.79 6.66 10.24
CA LEU A 368 10.57 5.50 9.37
C LEU A 368 9.28 5.66 8.55
N TRP A 369 8.17 6.02 9.20
CA TRP A 369 6.89 6.22 8.52
C TRP A 369 6.94 7.35 7.50
N LEU A 370 7.60 8.47 7.85
CA LEU A 370 7.73 9.63 6.97
C LEU A 370 8.57 9.31 5.72
N ILE A 371 9.74 8.66 5.90
CA ILE A 371 10.61 8.29 4.79
C ILE A 371 9.90 7.27 3.88
N ALA A 372 9.21 6.28 4.47
CA ALA A 372 8.46 5.29 3.71
C ALA A 372 7.27 5.92 2.96
N ALA A 373 6.59 6.91 3.54
CA ALA A 373 5.53 7.66 2.87
C ALA A 373 6.05 8.54 1.72
N ALA A 374 7.29 9.04 1.83
CA ALA A 374 7.82 10.01 0.88
C ALA A 374 8.50 9.36 -0.34
N VAL A 375 9.12 8.18 -0.20
CA VAL A 375 10.03 7.62 -1.21
C VAL A 375 9.36 7.41 -2.57
N LEU A 376 8.20 6.77 -2.62
CA LEU A 376 7.50 6.50 -3.89
C LEU A 376 6.96 7.76 -4.55
N PRO A 377 6.25 8.67 -3.84
CA PRO A 377 5.88 9.97 -4.40
C PRO A 377 7.07 10.73 -4.99
N LEU A 378 8.19 10.80 -4.28
CA LEU A 378 9.40 11.48 -4.74
C LEU A 378 9.98 10.84 -6.00
N VAL A 379 9.98 9.51 -6.11
CA VAL A 379 10.42 8.82 -7.33
C VAL A 379 9.50 9.13 -8.50
N VAL A 380 8.17 9.13 -8.30
CA VAL A 380 7.21 9.43 -9.38
C VAL A 380 7.30 10.91 -9.82
N MET A 381 7.75 11.81 -8.95
CA MET A 381 7.99 13.22 -9.29
C MET A 381 9.25 13.45 -10.14
N LEU A 382 10.15 12.47 -10.26
CA LEU A 382 11.36 12.62 -11.06
C LEU A 382 11.02 12.71 -12.56
N PRO A 383 11.70 13.59 -13.32
CA PRO A 383 11.52 13.69 -14.75
C PRO A 383 11.74 12.35 -15.45
N GLY A 384 10.84 11.99 -16.33
CA GLY A 384 10.94 10.76 -17.09
C GLY A 384 10.47 9.50 -16.37
N THR A 385 9.98 9.57 -15.12
CA THR A 385 9.32 8.44 -14.45
C THR A 385 7.91 8.25 -15.02
N PRO A 386 7.49 7.02 -15.36
CA PRO A 386 6.10 6.76 -15.72
C PRO A 386 5.16 7.19 -14.59
N ALA A 387 4.12 7.95 -14.92
CA ALA A 387 3.15 8.48 -13.95
C ALA A 387 1.70 8.19 -14.38
N HIS A 388 1.49 7.04 -15.06
CA HIS A 388 0.16 6.59 -15.45
C HIS A 388 -0.65 6.11 -14.22
N ASP A 389 -1.95 6.01 -14.39
CA ASP A 389 -2.89 5.54 -13.35
C ASP A 389 -2.93 6.40 -12.06
N GLY A 390 -2.62 7.70 -12.18
CA GLY A 390 -2.77 8.70 -11.13
C GLY A 390 -2.02 8.36 -9.84
N THR A 391 -2.75 8.13 -8.74
CA THR A 391 -2.15 7.80 -7.45
C THR A 391 -1.75 6.33 -7.31
N ARG A 392 -2.00 5.47 -8.32
CA ARG A 392 -1.78 4.03 -8.25
C ARG A 392 -0.32 3.66 -8.03
N LEU A 393 0.62 4.32 -8.74
CA LEU A 393 2.04 3.97 -8.68
C LEU A 393 2.71 4.24 -7.33
N TYR A 394 2.21 5.20 -6.57
CA TYR A 394 2.73 5.53 -5.24
C TYR A 394 1.72 5.23 -4.12
N ARG A 395 0.79 4.33 -4.36
CA ARG A 395 -0.24 3.91 -3.40
C ARG A 395 0.29 3.42 -2.06
N PRO A 396 1.44 2.72 -1.97
CA PRO A 396 2.01 2.37 -0.67
C PRO A 396 2.24 3.56 0.26
N ALA A 397 2.49 4.76 -0.28
CA ALA A 397 2.64 5.97 0.53
C ALA A 397 1.39 6.28 1.36
N PHE A 398 0.20 5.97 0.86
CA PHE A 398 -1.06 6.19 1.59
C PHE A 398 -1.23 5.26 2.79
N TYR A 399 -0.67 4.04 2.74
CA TYR A 399 -0.64 3.18 3.91
C TYR A 399 0.20 3.83 5.03
N PHE A 400 1.35 4.40 4.70
CA PHE A 400 2.17 5.13 5.67
C PHE A 400 1.56 6.48 6.08
N ALA A 401 0.79 7.13 5.21
CA ALA A 401 0.01 8.32 5.56
C ALA A 401 -1.02 8.02 6.67
N ALA A 402 -1.57 6.81 6.73
CA ALA A 402 -2.46 6.41 7.82
C ALA A 402 -1.74 6.37 9.19
N PHE A 403 -0.47 5.93 9.22
CA PHE A 403 0.36 6.00 10.43
C PHE A 403 0.65 7.46 10.83
N LEU A 404 0.97 8.31 9.84
CA LEU A 404 1.20 9.74 10.10
C LEU A 404 -0.08 10.41 10.58
N ALA A 405 -1.24 10.05 10.04
CA ALA A 405 -2.53 10.56 10.54
C ALA A 405 -2.78 10.16 12.00
N ALA A 406 -2.44 8.91 12.37
CA ALA A 406 -2.52 8.47 13.76
C ALA A 406 -1.56 9.24 14.68
N GLY A 407 -0.34 9.53 14.23
CA GLY A 407 0.63 10.37 14.96
C GLY A 407 0.09 11.78 15.16
N GLY A 408 -0.46 12.41 14.10
CA GLY A 408 -1.07 13.73 14.19
C GLY A 408 -2.27 13.78 15.14
N PHE A 409 -3.13 12.76 15.09
CA PHE A 409 -4.23 12.60 16.06
C PHE A 409 -3.70 12.50 17.49
N GLU A 410 -2.68 11.68 17.73
CA GLU A 410 -2.11 11.50 19.05
C GLU A 410 -1.50 12.79 19.61
N ARG A 411 -0.81 13.59 18.76
CA ARG A 411 -0.31 14.91 19.15
C ARG A 411 -1.44 15.85 19.56
N LEU A 412 -2.53 15.90 18.77
CA LEU A 412 -3.71 16.72 19.09
C LEU A 412 -4.37 16.22 20.38
N ARG A 413 -4.53 14.90 20.51
CA ARG A 413 -5.13 14.26 21.69
C ARG A 413 -4.36 14.64 22.97
N LEU A 414 -3.03 14.48 22.96
CA LEU A 414 -2.21 14.81 24.11
C LEU A 414 -2.21 16.29 24.44
N ARG A 415 -2.24 17.16 23.41
CA ARG A 415 -2.21 18.61 23.61
C ARG A 415 -3.54 19.20 24.10
N TRP A 416 -4.68 18.72 23.60
CA TRP A 416 -5.98 19.35 23.83
C TRP A 416 -6.89 18.54 24.77
N ILE A 417 -6.78 17.24 24.79
CA ILE A 417 -7.62 16.34 25.58
C ILE A 417 -6.88 15.87 26.82
N GLY A 418 -5.61 15.46 26.67
CA GLY A 418 -4.79 14.85 27.72
C GLY A 418 -5.20 13.40 28.02
N ASP A 419 -4.38 12.70 28.79
CA ASP A 419 -4.63 11.30 29.17
C ASP A 419 -5.76 11.13 30.20
N ASN A 420 -6.09 12.20 30.91
CA ASN A 420 -7.10 12.19 31.98
C ASN A 420 -8.55 12.19 31.46
N ARG A 421 -8.77 12.31 30.15
CA ARG A 421 -10.11 12.39 29.54
C ARG A 421 -10.35 11.30 28.50
N PRO A 422 -10.31 10.01 28.88
CA PRO A 422 -10.41 8.91 27.93
C PRO A 422 -11.75 8.90 27.16
N ARG A 423 -12.85 9.32 27.77
CA ARG A 423 -14.17 9.42 27.09
C ARG A 423 -14.13 10.38 25.90
N ILE A 424 -13.49 11.55 26.05
CA ILE A 424 -13.40 12.56 25.00
C ILE A 424 -12.49 12.01 23.87
N SER A 425 -11.40 11.34 24.20
CA SER A 425 -10.54 10.68 23.22
C SER A 425 -11.31 9.66 22.37
N TRP A 426 -12.15 8.84 23.01
CA TRP A 426 -12.96 7.85 22.30
C TRP A 426 -14.10 8.49 21.47
N ILE A 427 -14.71 9.57 21.95
CA ILE A 427 -15.69 10.35 21.14
C ILE A 427 -15.01 10.88 19.87
N ALA A 428 -13.85 11.52 19.99
CA ALA A 428 -13.11 12.02 18.83
C ALA A 428 -12.74 10.89 17.86
N THR A 429 -12.26 9.76 18.38
CA THR A 429 -11.94 8.57 17.57
C THR A 429 -13.18 8.02 16.85
N SER A 430 -14.31 7.90 17.55
CA SER A 430 -15.57 7.42 16.96
C SER A 430 -16.08 8.37 15.86
N SER A 431 -15.93 9.69 16.04
CA SER A 431 -16.26 10.67 15.00
C SER A 431 -15.44 10.47 13.73
N LEU A 432 -14.13 10.15 13.85
CA LEU A 432 -13.29 9.86 12.70
C LEU A 432 -13.65 8.52 12.03
N ILE A 433 -14.09 7.51 12.80
CA ILE A 433 -14.64 6.26 12.22
C ILE A 433 -15.89 6.57 11.40
N VAL A 434 -16.82 7.36 11.96
CA VAL A 434 -18.05 7.75 11.26
C VAL A 434 -17.72 8.50 9.97
N LEU A 435 -16.75 9.41 9.99
CA LEU A 435 -16.28 10.10 8.78
C LEU A 435 -15.68 9.12 7.76
N ALA A 436 -14.87 8.18 8.20
CA ALA A 436 -14.25 7.18 7.33
C ALA A 436 -15.30 6.28 6.65
N VAL A 437 -16.23 5.73 7.45
CA VAL A 437 -17.31 4.88 6.95
C VAL A 437 -18.28 5.70 6.07
N GLY A 438 -18.66 6.89 6.50
CA GLY A 438 -19.56 7.78 5.74
C GLY A 438 -18.96 8.14 4.37
N THR A 439 -17.67 8.51 4.33
CA THR A 439 -17.00 8.83 3.06
C THR A 439 -17.01 7.64 2.10
N ASN A 440 -16.75 6.42 2.59
CA ASN A 440 -16.83 5.23 1.73
C ASN A 440 -18.27 4.91 1.30
N ALA A 441 -19.23 4.99 2.23
CA ALA A 441 -20.63 4.67 1.94
C ALA A 441 -21.24 5.61 0.87
N THR A 442 -20.83 6.87 0.83
CA THR A 442 -21.33 7.84 -0.15
C THR A 442 -20.82 7.59 -1.57
N ILE A 443 -19.65 6.95 -1.73
CA ILE A 443 -19.04 6.72 -3.05
C ILE A 443 -19.06 5.25 -3.47
N HIS A 444 -19.31 4.33 -2.52
CA HIS A 444 -19.36 2.91 -2.84
C HIS A 444 -20.45 2.61 -3.88
N PRO A 445 -20.15 1.79 -4.89
CA PRO A 445 -18.95 1.01 -5.15
C PRO A 445 -17.89 1.75 -6.00
N ALA A 446 -18.11 2.98 -6.40
CA ALA A 446 -17.22 3.75 -7.28
C ALA A 446 -16.03 4.38 -6.54
N GLY A 447 -15.49 3.71 -5.52
CA GLY A 447 -14.43 4.26 -4.67
C GLY A 447 -13.15 4.63 -5.42
N LEU A 448 -12.83 3.94 -6.53
CA LEU A 448 -11.69 4.29 -7.38
C LEU A 448 -11.82 5.67 -8.03
N SER A 449 -13.04 6.15 -8.23
CA SER A 449 -13.36 7.46 -8.81
C SER A 449 -13.52 8.57 -7.77
N TYR A 450 -13.12 8.34 -6.52
CA TYR A 450 -13.27 9.30 -5.44
C TYR A 450 -12.42 10.56 -5.66
N TYR A 451 -13.05 11.72 -5.51
CA TYR A 451 -12.43 13.02 -5.28
C TYR A 451 -13.04 13.64 -4.03
N ASN A 452 -12.24 14.40 -3.29
CA ASN A 452 -12.70 14.97 -2.04
C ASN A 452 -13.50 16.28 -2.21
N SER A 453 -14.05 16.76 -1.10
CA SER A 453 -14.86 17.99 -1.09
C SER A 453 -14.10 19.28 -1.38
N LEU A 454 -12.75 19.28 -1.35
CA LEU A 454 -11.96 20.47 -1.69
C LEU A 454 -12.08 20.83 -3.18
N VAL A 455 -12.43 19.86 -4.01
CA VAL A 455 -12.67 20.04 -5.46
C VAL A 455 -14.11 19.73 -5.86
N GLY A 456 -15.05 19.78 -4.90
CA GLY A 456 -16.47 19.54 -5.16
C GLY A 456 -16.85 18.07 -5.40
N GLY A 457 -15.97 17.12 -5.09
CA GLY A 457 -16.20 15.70 -5.34
C GLY A 457 -15.97 15.29 -6.79
N PHE A 458 -16.50 14.12 -7.17
CA PHE A 458 -16.29 13.55 -8.51
C PHE A 458 -16.87 14.45 -9.62
N THR A 459 -18.09 14.88 -9.49
CA THR A 459 -18.81 15.66 -10.51
C THR A 459 -18.04 16.93 -10.88
N GLU A 460 -17.65 17.73 -9.89
CA GLU A 460 -16.94 18.98 -10.12
C GLU A 460 -15.49 18.75 -10.59
N ALA A 461 -14.80 17.75 -10.01
CA ALA A 461 -13.43 17.43 -10.39
C ALA A 461 -13.31 16.93 -11.85
N THR A 462 -14.39 16.40 -12.40
CA THR A 462 -14.42 15.87 -13.76
C THR A 462 -15.09 16.82 -14.76
N GLN A 463 -15.66 17.93 -14.30
CA GLN A 463 -16.16 18.96 -15.19
C GLN A 463 -15.02 19.62 -15.98
N PRO A 464 -15.29 20.01 -17.22
CA PRO A 464 -14.31 20.69 -18.03
C PRO A 464 -13.99 22.05 -17.44
N VAL A 465 -12.75 22.29 -17.20
CA VAL A 465 -12.26 23.67 -16.98
C VAL A 465 -12.47 24.41 -18.30
N ALA A 466 -13.35 25.41 -18.29
CA ALA A 466 -13.48 26.36 -19.39
C ALA A 466 -12.21 27.21 -19.43
N LEU A 467 -11.15 26.65 -19.96
CA LEU A 467 -10.03 27.45 -20.46
C LEU A 467 -10.54 28.11 -21.72
N GLY A 468 -10.66 29.44 -21.71
CA GLY A 468 -11.30 30.32 -22.68
C GLY A 468 -10.93 30.21 -24.16
N HIS A 469 -10.74 29.03 -24.67
CA HIS A 469 -10.52 28.71 -26.06
C HIS A 469 -11.50 27.63 -26.50
N SER A 470 -12.36 28.03 -27.40
CA SER A 470 -13.32 27.21 -28.15
C SER A 470 -12.65 26.08 -28.92
N LEU A 471 -12.47 24.93 -28.32
CA LEU A 471 -12.18 23.69 -29.02
C LEU A 471 -13.39 22.75 -28.90
N PRO A 472 -13.88 22.21 -30.02
CA PRO A 472 -15.03 21.31 -30.05
C PRO A 472 -14.62 19.86 -29.70
N GLU A 473 -13.78 19.67 -28.70
CA GLU A 473 -13.41 18.32 -28.26
C GLU A 473 -14.13 17.93 -26.97
N PRO A 474 -14.54 16.66 -26.81
CA PRO A 474 -15.17 16.19 -25.60
C PRO A 474 -14.25 16.44 -24.42
N ARG A 475 -14.79 17.10 -23.47
CA ARG A 475 -14.18 17.64 -22.26
C ARG A 475 -13.51 16.51 -21.46
N ARG A 476 -12.17 16.57 -21.31
CA ARG A 476 -11.38 15.50 -20.72
C ARG A 476 -11.28 15.67 -19.20
N PRO A 477 -11.61 14.65 -18.41
CA PRO A 477 -11.58 14.72 -16.96
C PRO A 477 -10.17 14.82 -16.40
N LEU A 478 -10.06 15.28 -15.15
CA LEU A 478 -8.81 15.37 -14.38
C LEU A 478 -8.18 14.00 -14.08
N HIS A 479 -8.87 12.90 -14.37
CA HIS A 479 -8.44 11.58 -13.97
C HIS A 479 -8.42 10.59 -15.12
N GLU A 480 -7.85 9.46 -14.85
CA GLU A 480 -7.55 8.41 -15.79
C GLU A 480 -8.75 7.56 -16.18
N VAL A 481 -8.67 7.07 -17.39
CA VAL A 481 -9.65 6.21 -18.03
C VAL A 481 -9.87 4.90 -17.27
N SER A 482 -8.85 4.38 -16.59
CA SER A 482 -8.95 3.12 -15.84
C SER A 482 -10.03 3.13 -14.74
N TYR A 483 -10.32 4.30 -14.15
CA TYR A 483 -11.36 4.41 -13.12
C TYR A 483 -12.79 4.40 -13.68
N TRP A 484 -12.98 4.79 -14.95
CA TRP A 484 -14.27 4.71 -15.63
C TRP A 484 -14.69 3.28 -15.94
N TRP A 485 -13.73 2.39 -16.20
CA TRP A 485 -14.01 1.01 -16.53
C TRP A 485 -14.71 0.23 -15.42
N GLU A 486 -14.51 0.62 -14.16
CA GLU A 486 -15.21 0.02 -13.03
C GLU A 486 -16.72 0.23 -13.14
N LEU A 487 -17.17 1.48 -13.37
CA LEU A 487 -18.59 1.82 -13.51
C LEU A 487 -19.20 1.16 -14.74
N PHE A 488 -18.51 1.24 -15.86
CA PHE A 488 -18.95 0.65 -17.11
C PHE A 488 -19.11 -0.88 -17.03
N ASN A 489 -18.14 -1.57 -16.47
CA ASN A 489 -18.21 -3.02 -16.31
C ASN A 489 -19.34 -3.44 -15.36
N ARG A 490 -19.66 -2.63 -14.37
CA ARG A 490 -20.76 -2.88 -13.44
C ARG A 490 -22.12 -2.77 -14.12
N GLU A 491 -22.37 -1.74 -14.88
CA GLU A 491 -23.61 -1.57 -15.64
C GLU A 491 -23.81 -2.73 -16.62
N ARG A 492 -22.79 -3.04 -17.37
CA ARG A 492 -22.83 -4.14 -18.34
C ARG A 492 -23.02 -5.52 -17.69
N SER A 493 -22.47 -5.74 -16.49
CA SER A 493 -22.69 -6.99 -15.73
C SER A 493 -24.12 -7.10 -15.18
N ARG A 494 -24.77 -5.96 -14.89
CA ARG A 494 -26.18 -5.93 -14.51
C ARG A 494 -27.11 -6.21 -15.68
N ASP A 495 -26.81 -5.63 -16.86
CA ASP A 495 -27.63 -5.77 -18.06
C ASP A 495 -27.48 -7.15 -18.72
N ALA A 496 -26.33 -7.80 -18.56
CA ALA A 496 -26.03 -9.09 -19.19
C ALA A 496 -26.72 -10.29 -18.53
N GLY A 497 -27.42 -10.11 -17.39
CA GLY A 497 -27.96 -11.24 -16.62
C GLY A 497 -26.87 -12.26 -16.30
N ALA A 498 -26.96 -12.99 -15.21
CA ALA A 498 -25.91 -13.88 -14.70
C ALA A 498 -25.02 -14.54 -15.78
N PRO A 499 -23.70 -14.55 -15.61
CA PRO A 499 -22.75 -14.92 -16.63
C PRO A 499 -23.06 -16.32 -17.18
N SER A 500 -23.39 -16.41 -18.43
CA SER A 500 -23.34 -17.69 -19.16
C SER A 500 -21.86 -18.13 -19.08
N THR A 501 -21.64 -19.29 -18.50
CA THR A 501 -20.35 -19.99 -18.45
C THR A 501 -19.86 -20.19 -19.89
N GLY A 502 -19.12 -19.23 -20.42
CA GLY A 502 -18.67 -19.25 -21.81
C GLY A 502 -18.49 -17.89 -22.46
N ALA A 503 -18.86 -16.79 -21.81
CA ALA A 503 -18.59 -15.46 -22.34
C ALA A 503 -17.06 -15.23 -22.38
N ARG A 504 -16.48 -15.27 -23.59
CA ARG A 504 -15.14 -14.74 -23.83
C ARG A 504 -15.12 -13.31 -23.27
N LEU A 505 -14.32 -13.09 -22.21
CA LEU A 505 -14.00 -11.76 -21.73
C LEU A 505 -13.33 -11.02 -22.89
N THR A 506 -14.11 -10.25 -23.64
CA THR A 506 -13.56 -9.38 -24.68
C THR A 506 -12.74 -8.33 -23.98
N PHE A 507 -11.44 -8.30 -24.28
CA PHE A 507 -10.55 -7.24 -23.81
C PHE A 507 -11.11 -5.90 -24.28
N PHE A 508 -11.32 -4.99 -23.33
CA PHE A 508 -11.73 -3.64 -23.64
C PHE A 508 -10.53 -2.83 -24.17
N PRO A 509 -10.79 -1.88 -25.08
CA PRO A 509 -9.74 -1.02 -25.62
C PRO A 509 -8.98 -0.30 -24.50
N ARG A 510 -7.67 -0.21 -24.66
CA ARG A 510 -6.79 0.38 -23.66
C ARG A 510 -6.84 1.91 -23.60
N THR A 511 -7.44 2.54 -24.60
CA THR A 511 -7.50 4.01 -24.73
C THR A 511 -8.89 4.46 -25.14
N LEU A 512 -9.26 5.71 -24.80
CA LEU A 512 -10.51 6.32 -25.30
C LEU A 512 -10.60 6.32 -26.82
N ARG A 513 -9.47 6.46 -27.52
CA ARG A 513 -9.43 6.39 -29.00
C ARG A 513 -9.83 5.01 -29.52
N GLU A 514 -9.40 3.95 -28.83
CA GLU A 514 -9.80 2.58 -29.18
C GLU A 514 -11.27 2.33 -28.87
N ALA A 515 -11.81 2.93 -27.79
CA ALA A 515 -13.23 2.87 -27.48
C ALA A 515 -14.08 3.59 -28.52
N ASP A 516 -13.67 4.79 -28.93
CA ASP A 516 -14.35 5.56 -29.98
C ASP A 516 -14.25 4.88 -31.35
N ALA A 517 -13.08 4.32 -31.70
CA ALA A 517 -12.87 3.58 -32.93
C ALA A 517 -13.69 2.29 -33.04
N GLN A 518 -14.08 1.70 -31.90
CA GLN A 518 -14.93 0.52 -31.84
C GLN A 518 -16.43 0.83 -31.73
N GLY A 519 -16.81 2.11 -31.83
CA GLY A 519 -18.22 2.52 -31.73
C GLY A 519 -18.80 2.34 -30.32
N LEU A 520 -17.93 2.20 -29.32
CA LEU A 520 -18.29 2.10 -27.90
C LEU A 520 -18.32 3.50 -27.24
N GLY A 521 -18.62 4.53 -28.03
CA GLY A 521 -18.73 5.90 -27.60
C GLY A 521 -19.60 5.99 -26.35
N ALA A 522 -19.03 6.50 -25.27
CA ALA A 522 -19.75 6.83 -24.08
C ALA A 522 -20.80 7.88 -24.42
N SER A 523 -22.06 7.49 -24.51
CA SER A 523 -23.16 8.43 -24.29
C SER A 523 -23.08 8.86 -22.82
N PRO A 524 -23.34 10.14 -22.52
CA PRO A 524 -23.11 10.77 -21.22
C PRO A 524 -23.84 10.09 -20.06
#